data_ab1887974c18204a66ab06842af5de0a
#
_entry.id   ab1887974c18204a66ab06842af5de0a
#
_cell.length_a   1.000
_cell.length_b   1.000
_cell.length_c   1.000
_cell.angle_alpha   90.00
_cell.angle_beta   90.00
_cell.angle_gamma   90.00
#
_symmetry.space_group_name_H-M   'P 1'
#
loop_
_entity.id
_entity.type
_entity.pdbx_description
1 polymer ?
#
loop_
_entity_poly.entity_id
_entity_poly.type
_entity_poly.pdbx_seq_one_letter_code
_entity_poly.pdbx_strand_id
1 'polypeptide(L)'
;MMYAKAAALIGAAVWAYMVLVFDAHDAVTVTWSAVVLALALVGIGFNVQHDGNHGTFSRRPMVNRLAGFTLDLMGASSYFWKDKHNHNHHVFTNIPHEDADINLGPMARLSVDHEWRWWHRYQHIYLWGLYTGVHLRYLYSDL
;
A
#
# COMPACT_ATOMS: atom_id res chain seq x y z
N MET A 1 -21.78 -4.12 -3.23
CA MET A 1 -20.68 -5.01 -2.81
C MET A 1 -19.45 -4.24 -2.32
N MET A 2 -19.00 -3.15 -2.97
CA MET A 2 -17.85 -2.33 -2.55
C MET A 2 -17.98 -1.76 -1.13
N TYR A 3 -19.09 -1.11 -0.81
CA TYR A 3 -19.32 -0.51 0.51
C TYR A 3 -19.31 -1.53 1.66
N ALA A 4 -19.88 -2.71 1.47
CA ALA A 4 -19.87 -3.76 2.49
C ALA A 4 -18.45 -4.27 2.75
N LYS A 5 -17.65 -4.46 1.69
CA LYS A 5 -16.25 -4.82 1.79
C LYS A 5 -15.43 -3.76 2.52
N ALA A 6 -15.62 -2.48 2.15
CA ALA A 6 -14.95 -1.37 2.82
C ALA A 6 -15.33 -1.27 4.30
N ALA A 7 -16.62 -1.40 4.63
CA ALA A 7 -17.07 -1.38 6.02
C ALA A 7 -16.48 -2.53 6.84
N ALA A 8 -16.39 -3.73 6.29
CA ALA A 8 -15.77 -4.87 6.94
C ALA A 8 -14.27 -4.65 7.20
N LEU A 9 -13.53 -4.14 6.22
CA LEU A 9 -12.09 -3.86 6.34
C LEU A 9 -11.82 -2.75 7.36
N ILE A 10 -12.56 -1.64 7.27
CA ILE A 10 -12.44 -0.52 8.23
C ILE A 10 -12.84 -0.98 9.63
N GLY A 11 -13.93 -1.74 9.77
CA GLY A 11 -14.36 -2.29 11.04
C GLY A 11 -13.33 -3.22 11.67
N ALA A 12 -12.72 -4.10 10.85
CA ALA A 12 -11.63 -4.98 11.30
C ALA A 12 -10.39 -4.18 11.74
N ALA A 13 -10.01 -3.14 10.99
CA ALA A 13 -8.88 -2.28 11.35
C ALA A 13 -9.12 -1.55 12.68
N VAL A 14 -10.29 -0.93 12.82
CA VAL A 14 -10.68 -0.23 14.07
C VAL A 14 -10.72 -1.20 15.25
N TRP A 15 -11.36 -2.36 15.08
CA TRP A 15 -11.42 -3.37 16.14
C TRP A 15 -10.02 -3.84 16.56
N ALA A 16 -9.17 -4.21 15.59
CA ALA A 16 -7.83 -4.68 15.89
C ALA A 16 -6.96 -3.61 16.55
N TYR A 17 -7.10 -2.35 16.11
CA TYR A 17 -6.42 -1.23 16.74
C TYR A 17 -6.88 -1.02 18.19
N MET A 18 -8.19 -1.06 18.46
CA MET A 18 -8.73 -0.90 19.81
C MET A 18 -8.26 -2.02 20.73
N VAL A 19 -8.24 -3.28 20.25
CA VAL A 19 -7.71 -4.40 21.02
C VAL A 19 -6.22 -4.18 21.34
N LEU A 20 -5.40 -3.78 20.35
CA LEU A 20 -3.97 -3.52 20.56
C LEU A 20 -3.70 -2.45 21.61
N VAL A 21 -4.52 -1.39 21.62
CA VAL A 21 -4.28 -0.24 22.50
C VAL A 21 -4.82 -0.47 23.91
N PHE A 22 -5.96 -1.16 24.06
CA PHE A 22 -6.69 -1.21 25.32
C PHE A 22 -6.73 -2.60 25.98
N ASP A 23 -6.66 -3.69 25.20
CA ASP A 23 -6.92 -5.05 25.71
C ASP A 23 -5.75 -6.04 25.51
N ALA A 24 -4.71 -5.67 24.76
CA ALA A 24 -3.62 -6.59 24.45
C ALA A 24 -2.59 -6.65 25.59
N HIS A 25 -2.80 -7.56 26.52
CA HIS A 25 -1.94 -7.75 27.70
C HIS A 25 -1.02 -8.98 27.59
N ASP A 26 -1.15 -9.79 26.54
CA ASP A 26 -0.33 -10.99 26.31
C ASP A 26 0.15 -11.07 24.84
N ALA A 27 1.23 -11.82 24.62
CA ALA A 27 1.89 -11.91 23.30
C ALA A 27 0.97 -12.51 22.21
N VAL A 28 0.04 -13.38 22.54
CA VAL A 28 -0.88 -14.00 21.57
C VAL A 28 -1.87 -12.95 21.08
N THR A 29 -2.52 -12.23 22.01
CA THR A 29 -3.47 -11.16 21.68
C THR A 29 -2.80 -10.05 20.88
N VAL A 30 -1.60 -9.61 21.28
CA VAL A 30 -0.78 -8.62 20.53
C VAL A 30 -0.52 -9.11 19.11
N THR A 31 -0.03 -10.35 18.95
CA THR A 31 0.34 -10.88 17.64
C THR A 31 -0.88 -10.99 16.71
N TRP A 32 -1.98 -11.58 17.19
CA TRP A 32 -3.18 -11.74 16.37
C TRP A 32 -3.80 -10.41 15.96
N SER A 33 -3.92 -9.48 16.91
CA SER A 33 -4.46 -8.15 16.61
C SER A 33 -3.58 -7.37 15.63
N ALA A 34 -2.24 -7.47 15.76
CA ALA A 34 -1.32 -6.86 14.81
C ALA A 34 -1.45 -7.48 13.41
N VAL A 35 -1.59 -8.80 13.30
CA VAL A 35 -1.81 -9.48 12.01
C VAL A 35 -3.13 -9.05 11.39
N VAL A 36 -4.22 -9.03 12.17
CA VAL A 36 -5.54 -8.59 11.67
C VAL A 36 -5.49 -7.13 11.21
N LEU A 37 -4.84 -6.25 12.00
CA LEU A 37 -4.67 -4.85 11.63
C LEU A 37 -3.89 -4.70 10.32
N ALA A 38 -2.76 -5.40 10.19
CA ALA A 38 -1.93 -5.37 8.97
C ALA A 38 -2.73 -5.83 7.74
N LEU A 39 -3.44 -6.96 7.84
CA LEU A 39 -4.25 -7.47 6.73
C LEU A 39 -5.41 -6.52 6.38
N ALA A 40 -6.06 -5.92 7.38
CA ALA A 40 -7.12 -4.94 7.16
C ALA A 40 -6.58 -3.67 6.48
N LEU A 41 -5.42 -3.14 6.89
CA LEU A 41 -4.78 -1.98 6.27
C LEU A 41 -4.38 -2.28 4.81
N VAL A 42 -3.79 -3.46 4.54
CA VAL A 42 -3.50 -3.92 3.17
C VAL A 42 -4.80 -3.99 2.34
N GLY A 43 -5.86 -4.57 2.92
CA GLY A 43 -7.18 -4.63 2.29
C GLY A 43 -7.76 -3.24 1.99
N ILE A 44 -7.64 -2.28 2.89
CA ILE A 44 -8.04 -0.87 2.68
C ILE A 44 -7.18 -0.26 1.56
N GLY A 45 -5.88 -0.50 1.57
CA GLY A 45 -4.94 -0.06 0.54
C GLY A 45 -5.38 -0.47 -0.86
N PHE A 46 -5.63 -1.75 -1.08
CA PHE A 46 -5.97 -2.28 -2.41
C PHE A 46 -7.42 -2.09 -2.83
N ASN A 47 -8.36 -1.92 -1.92
CA ASN A 47 -9.79 -1.93 -2.29
C ASN A 47 -10.53 -0.62 -1.99
N VAL A 48 -10.02 0.21 -1.09
CA VAL A 48 -10.71 1.43 -0.70
C VAL A 48 -9.97 2.65 -1.24
N GLN A 49 -8.73 2.86 -0.79
CA GLN A 49 -7.96 4.02 -1.25
C GLN A 49 -7.62 3.92 -2.74
N HIS A 50 -7.20 2.75 -3.23
CA HIS A 50 -6.83 2.54 -4.63
C HIS A 50 -8.01 2.87 -5.55
N ASP A 51 -9.16 2.22 -5.34
CA ASP A 51 -10.35 2.46 -6.14
C ASP A 51 -10.89 3.89 -5.96
N GLY A 52 -10.76 4.46 -4.75
CA GLY A 52 -11.11 5.85 -4.47
C GLY A 52 -10.27 6.83 -5.27
N ASN A 53 -8.95 6.63 -5.28
CA ASN A 53 -8.01 7.48 -6.01
C ASN A 53 -8.09 7.32 -7.53
N HIS A 54 -8.57 6.16 -8.03
CA HIS A 54 -8.95 5.97 -9.43
C HIS A 54 -10.34 6.52 -9.77
N GLY A 55 -11.14 6.95 -8.79
CA GLY A 55 -12.51 7.41 -9.01
C GLY A 55 -13.52 6.29 -9.33
N THR A 56 -13.16 5.04 -9.06
CA THR A 56 -13.94 3.83 -9.41
C THR A 56 -14.70 3.22 -8.23
N PHE A 57 -14.42 3.66 -7.00
CA PHE A 57 -15.06 3.15 -5.78
C PHE A 57 -16.58 3.42 -5.77
N SER A 58 -17.01 4.58 -6.26
CA SER A 58 -18.39 5.04 -6.24
C SER A 58 -18.74 5.88 -7.47
N ARG A 59 -20.04 5.94 -7.80
CA ARG A 59 -20.57 6.90 -8.79
C ARG A 59 -20.54 8.36 -8.28
N ARG A 60 -20.33 8.58 -6.99
CA ARG A 60 -20.32 9.92 -6.37
C ARG A 60 -18.87 10.38 -6.17
N PRO A 61 -18.44 11.49 -6.80
CA PRO A 61 -17.04 11.96 -6.71
C PRO A 61 -16.58 12.24 -5.28
N MET A 62 -17.46 12.74 -4.41
CA MET A 62 -17.15 12.99 -3.01
C MET A 62 -16.82 11.70 -2.25
N VAL A 63 -17.54 10.60 -2.53
CA VAL A 63 -17.27 9.30 -1.90
C VAL A 63 -15.94 8.74 -2.38
N ASN A 64 -15.58 8.91 -3.65
CA ASN A 64 -14.27 8.54 -4.16
C ASN A 64 -13.15 9.34 -3.47
N ARG A 65 -13.36 10.63 -3.26
CA ARG A 65 -12.40 11.47 -2.54
C ARG A 65 -12.19 11.01 -1.10
N LEU A 66 -13.27 10.71 -0.37
CA LEU A 66 -13.20 10.19 1.00
C LEU A 66 -12.53 8.80 1.05
N ALA A 67 -12.85 7.93 0.10
CA ALA A 67 -12.21 6.62 0.00
C ALA A 67 -10.71 6.77 -0.31
N GLY A 68 -10.33 7.63 -1.24
CA GLY A 68 -8.92 7.92 -1.55
C GLY A 68 -8.15 8.51 -0.36
N PHE A 69 -8.81 9.36 0.44
CA PHE A 69 -8.23 9.99 1.61
C PHE A 69 -7.88 8.99 2.75
N THR A 70 -8.38 7.75 2.68
CA THR A 70 -7.93 6.71 3.62
C THR A 70 -6.43 6.43 3.52
N LEU A 71 -5.78 6.72 2.40
CA LEU A 71 -4.33 6.64 2.24
C LEU A 71 -3.60 7.65 3.14
N ASP A 72 -4.12 8.88 3.22
CA ASP A 72 -3.54 9.93 4.07
C ASP A 72 -3.67 9.56 5.55
N LEU A 73 -4.78 8.92 5.96
CA LEU A 73 -4.95 8.38 7.31
C LEU A 73 -3.97 7.24 7.64
N MET A 74 -3.48 6.54 6.62
CA MET A 74 -2.45 5.50 6.75
C MET A 74 -1.01 6.03 6.74
N GLY A 75 -0.84 7.36 6.65
CA GLY A 75 0.46 8.02 6.72
C GLY A 75 1.18 8.20 5.37
N ALA A 76 0.46 8.05 4.24
CA ALA A 76 0.98 8.39 2.92
C ALA A 76 0.17 9.57 2.33
N SER A 77 0.48 10.02 1.12
CA SER A 77 -0.20 11.14 0.47
C SER A 77 -1.00 10.67 -0.74
N SER A 78 -2.33 10.84 -0.68
CA SER A 78 -3.21 10.56 -1.82
C SER A 78 -2.95 11.48 -3.02
N TYR A 79 -2.42 12.67 -2.78
CA TYR A 79 -2.04 13.61 -3.84
C TYR A 79 -0.85 13.07 -4.65
N PHE A 80 0.27 12.78 -3.99
CA PHE A 80 1.48 12.24 -4.64
C PHE A 80 1.24 10.85 -5.22
N TRP A 81 0.44 10.03 -4.52
CA TRP A 81 0.09 8.70 -5.04
C TRP A 81 -0.65 8.79 -6.38
N LYS A 82 -1.62 9.71 -6.52
CA LYS A 82 -2.35 9.92 -7.78
C LYS A 82 -1.41 10.32 -8.91
N ASP A 83 -0.47 11.20 -8.64
CA ASP A 83 0.49 11.63 -9.65
C ASP A 83 1.39 10.48 -10.10
N LYS A 84 2.04 9.80 -9.14
CA LYS A 84 2.93 8.69 -9.43
C LYS A 84 2.20 7.49 -10.05
N HIS A 85 1.04 7.13 -9.52
CA HIS A 85 0.33 5.92 -9.92
C HIS A 85 -0.52 6.12 -11.18
N ASN A 86 -1.35 7.17 -11.24
CA ASN A 86 -2.25 7.37 -12.38
C ASN A 86 -1.54 7.97 -13.59
N HIS A 87 -0.57 8.88 -13.41
CA HIS A 87 0.11 9.53 -14.52
C HIS A 87 1.38 8.79 -14.93
N ASN A 88 2.18 8.27 -13.98
CA ASN A 88 3.43 7.60 -14.35
C ASN A 88 3.24 6.10 -14.54
N HIS A 89 2.82 5.36 -13.49
CA HIS A 89 2.70 3.91 -13.58
C HIS A 89 1.70 3.46 -14.66
N HIS A 90 0.47 3.99 -14.70
CA HIS A 90 -0.52 3.56 -15.71
C HIS A 90 -0.19 3.99 -17.14
N VAL A 91 0.52 5.10 -17.34
CA VAL A 91 0.91 5.56 -18.67
C VAL A 91 2.16 4.84 -19.16
N PHE A 92 3.12 4.58 -18.28
CA PHE A 92 4.43 4.00 -18.60
C PHE A 92 4.65 2.63 -17.94
N THR A 93 3.60 1.87 -17.74
CA THR A 93 3.65 0.56 -17.05
C THR A 93 4.77 -0.33 -17.59
N ASN A 94 5.67 -0.76 -16.71
CA ASN A 94 6.83 -1.60 -16.99
C ASN A 94 7.89 -0.96 -17.93
N ILE A 95 7.83 0.35 -18.17
CA ILE A 95 8.92 1.04 -18.90
C ILE A 95 10.01 1.41 -17.91
N PRO A 96 11.24 0.85 -18.04
CA PRO A 96 12.36 1.18 -17.17
C PRO A 96 12.64 2.68 -17.14
N HIS A 97 12.95 3.20 -15.95
CA HIS A 97 13.21 4.61 -15.65
C HIS A 97 11.99 5.54 -15.63
N GLU A 98 10.87 5.17 -16.26
CA GLU A 98 9.63 5.94 -16.25
C GLU A 98 8.67 5.42 -15.17
N ASP A 99 8.54 4.09 -15.04
CA ASP A 99 7.69 3.46 -14.04
C ASP A 99 8.40 3.37 -12.69
N ALA A 100 7.98 4.24 -11.76
CA ALA A 100 8.55 4.27 -10.41
C ALA A 100 8.26 2.99 -9.60
N ASP A 101 7.17 2.27 -9.93
CA ASP A 101 6.74 1.10 -9.17
C ASP A 101 7.66 -0.11 -9.40
N ILE A 102 8.34 -0.18 -10.56
CA ILE A 102 9.35 -1.21 -10.84
C ILE A 102 10.77 -0.76 -10.58
N ASN A 103 11.01 0.52 -10.29
CA ASN A 103 12.35 1.06 -10.10
C ASN A 103 12.79 1.03 -8.64
N LEU A 104 13.27 -0.11 -8.17
CA LEU A 104 13.90 -0.27 -6.87
C LEU A 104 15.43 -0.06 -6.91
N GLY A 105 15.93 0.60 -7.96
CA GLY A 105 17.36 0.81 -8.18
C GLY A 105 18.12 -0.52 -8.26
N PRO A 106 19.34 -0.59 -7.73
CA PRO A 106 20.16 -1.81 -7.80
C PRO A 106 19.69 -2.92 -6.85
N MET A 107 18.69 -2.66 -5.99
CA MET A 107 18.26 -3.62 -4.97
C MET A 107 17.42 -4.75 -5.52
N ALA A 108 16.63 -4.50 -6.58
CA ALA A 108 15.82 -5.52 -7.22
C ALA A 108 15.74 -5.34 -8.72
N ARG A 109 15.72 -6.44 -9.44
CA ARG A 109 15.54 -6.47 -10.88
C ARG A 109 14.11 -6.91 -11.20
N LEU A 110 13.23 -5.95 -11.45
CA LEU A 110 11.81 -6.18 -11.75
C LEU A 110 11.49 -6.09 -13.26
N SER A 111 12.48 -5.69 -14.09
CA SER A 111 12.40 -5.72 -15.55
C SER A 111 13.59 -6.45 -16.13
N VAL A 112 13.42 -7.03 -17.33
CA VAL A 112 14.51 -7.63 -18.10
C VAL A 112 15.57 -6.61 -18.53
N ASP A 113 15.16 -5.33 -18.68
CA ASP A 113 16.01 -4.22 -19.09
C ASP A 113 16.84 -3.64 -17.93
N HIS A 114 16.50 -3.99 -16.68
CA HIS A 114 17.32 -3.60 -15.53
C HIS A 114 18.64 -4.39 -15.52
N GLU A 115 19.73 -3.71 -15.16
CA GLU A 115 21.05 -4.32 -15.02
C GLU A 115 20.98 -5.53 -14.06
N TRP A 116 21.50 -6.67 -14.53
CA TRP A 116 21.58 -7.84 -13.68
C TRP A 116 22.76 -7.77 -12.72
N ARG A 117 22.51 -8.13 -11.44
CA ARG A 117 23.55 -8.27 -10.41
C ARG A 117 23.44 -9.64 -9.74
N TRP A 118 24.58 -10.17 -9.28
CA TRP A 118 24.64 -11.53 -8.75
C TRP A 118 23.65 -11.82 -7.59
N TRP A 119 23.30 -10.81 -6.77
CA TRP A 119 22.36 -10.95 -5.67
C TRP A 119 20.90 -11.03 -6.13
N HIS A 120 20.56 -10.58 -7.32
CA HIS A 120 19.20 -10.67 -7.84
C HIS A 120 18.68 -12.11 -7.95
N ARG A 121 19.58 -13.12 -8.03
CA ARG A 121 19.18 -14.52 -7.96
C ARG A 121 18.50 -14.92 -6.65
N TYR A 122 18.71 -14.14 -5.56
CA TYR A 122 18.09 -14.33 -4.26
C TYR A 122 16.93 -13.37 -3.97
N GLN A 123 16.53 -12.53 -4.93
CA GLN A 123 15.50 -11.51 -4.69
C GLN A 123 14.15 -12.10 -4.26
N HIS A 124 13.82 -13.32 -4.67
CA HIS A 124 12.62 -14.04 -4.21
C HIS A 124 12.59 -14.27 -2.68
N ILE A 125 13.72 -14.18 -2.00
CA ILE A 125 13.84 -14.29 -0.54
C ILE A 125 13.79 -12.89 0.09
N TYR A 126 14.71 -12.00 -0.30
CA TYR A 126 14.89 -10.73 0.40
C TYR A 126 13.92 -9.63 -0.04
N LEU A 127 13.23 -9.80 -1.17
CA LEU A 127 12.31 -8.78 -1.69
C LEU A 127 11.15 -8.49 -0.71
N TRP A 128 10.70 -9.47 0.03
CA TRP A 128 9.70 -9.30 1.08
C TRP A 128 10.15 -8.32 2.17
N GLY A 129 11.41 -8.42 2.58
CA GLY A 129 12.01 -7.47 3.51
C GLY A 129 12.14 -6.05 2.91
N LEU A 130 12.48 -5.95 1.62
CA LEU A 130 12.53 -4.65 0.94
C LEU A 130 11.16 -3.97 0.87
N TYR A 131 10.09 -4.72 0.62
CA TYR A 131 8.74 -4.16 0.57
C TYR A 131 8.30 -3.56 1.90
N THR A 132 8.77 -4.07 3.04
CA THR A 132 8.49 -3.44 4.34
C THR A 132 9.14 -2.04 4.46
N GLY A 133 10.25 -1.81 3.75
CA GLY A 133 10.95 -0.52 3.70
C GLY A 133 10.41 0.47 2.65
N VAL A 134 9.54 0.04 1.74
CA VAL A 134 9.00 0.91 0.68
C VAL A 134 8.21 2.08 1.26
N HIS A 135 7.50 1.89 2.35
CA HIS A 135 6.80 2.97 3.06
C HIS A 135 7.74 4.08 3.51
N LEU A 136 8.93 3.72 4.04
CA LEU A 136 9.94 4.69 4.43
C LEU A 136 10.45 5.48 3.22
N ARG A 137 10.66 4.81 2.07
CA ARG A 137 11.05 5.47 0.83
C ARG A 137 10.02 6.51 0.40
N TYR A 138 8.72 6.19 0.42
CA TYR A 138 7.67 7.14 0.07
C TYR A 138 7.63 8.34 1.02
N LEU A 139 7.81 8.14 2.33
CA LEU A 139 7.92 9.25 3.28
C LEU A 139 9.06 10.22 2.92
N TYR A 140 10.22 9.71 2.49
CA TYR A 140 11.35 10.55 2.10
C TYR A 140 11.21 11.17 0.70
N SER A 141 10.55 10.51 -0.24
CA SER A 141 10.41 10.99 -1.61
C SER A 141 9.28 11.99 -1.78
N ASP A 142 8.38 12.08 -0.81
CA ASP A 142 7.19 12.94 -0.84
C ASP A 142 7.39 14.22 0.02
N LEU A 143 8.54 14.33 0.70
CA LEU A 143 9.00 15.55 1.39
C LEU A 143 9.88 16.40 0.49
#